data_db53e706093ecae6ec712d71b8788478
#
_entry.id   db53e706093ecae6ec712d71b8788478
#
_cell.length_a   1.000
_cell.length_b   1.000
_cell.length_c   1.000
_cell.angle_alpha   90.00
_cell.angle_beta   90.00
_cell.angle_gamma   90.00
#
_symmetry.space_group_name_H-M   'P 1'
#
loop_
_entity.id
_entity.type
_entity.pdbx_description
1 polymer ?
#
loop_
_entity_poly.entity_id
_entity_poly.type
_entity_poly.pdbx_seq_one_letter_code
_entity_poly.pdbx_strand_id
1 'polypeptide(L)'
;MSGKTVIQTDQAREFMETMDSLSQRKYAAILQLLAERGFLRAPFGEKIEGQQNLFAFRILTNGNYRYFYCYDTGTIIYILSGYSKKTNDIPRREIDRALQIRKELGL
;
A
#
# COMPACT_ATOMS: atom_id res chain seq x y z
N MET A 1 19.70 -13.75 2.38
CA MET A 1 18.25 -13.78 2.16
C MET A 1 17.70 -12.39 2.27
N SER A 2 16.89 -12.00 1.32
CA SER A 2 16.43 -10.64 1.22
C SER A 2 14.93 -10.47 1.52
N GLY A 3 14.34 -11.45 2.19
CA GLY A 3 12.93 -11.35 2.54
C GLY A 3 12.63 -10.18 3.45
N LYS A 4 11.44 -9.60 3.28
CA LYS A 4 10.95 -8.50 4.12
C LYS A 4 9.75 -8.98 4.92
N THR A 5 9.50 -8.34 6.04
CA THR A 5 8.29 -8.54 6.81
C THR A 5 7.28 -7.48 6.39
N VAL A 6 6.11 -7.92 5.93
CA VAL A 6 5.04 -7.01 5.52
C VAL A 6 3.98 -6.99 6.61
N ILE A 7 3.68 -5.81 7.14
CA ILE A 7 2.71 -5.63 8.21
C ILE A 7 1.58 -4.75 7.70
N GLN A 8 0.34 -5.25 7.79
CA GLN A 8 -0.85 -4.46 7.49
C GLN A 8 -1.30 -3.71 8.73
N THR A 9 -1.63 -2.44 8.58
CA THR A 9 -2.31 -1.72 9.64
C THR A 9 -3.76 -2.21 9.74
N ASP A 10 -4.42 -1.87 10.83
CA ASP A 10 -5.85 -2.17 10.97
C ASP A 10 -6.65 -1.49 9.86
N GLN A 11 -6.30 -0.25 9.51
CA GLN A 11 -6.97 0.49 8.44
C GLN A 11 -6.81 -0.22 7.09
N ALA A 12 -5.61 -0.71 6.78
CA ALA A 12 -5.36 -1.43 5.54
C ALA A 12 -6.19 -2.71 5.47
N ARG A 13 -6.23 -3.47 6.57
CA ARG A 13 -6.98 -4.73 6.63
C ARG A 13 -8.48 -4.47 6.53
N GLU A 14 -9.00 -3.47 7.23
CA GLU A 14 -10.41 -3.12 7.20
C GLU A 14 -10.87 -2.73 5.80
N PHE A 15 -10.04 -1.96 5.09
CA PHE A 15 -10.37 -1.63 3.70
C PHE A 15 -10.36 -2.86 2.81
N MET A 16 -9.39 -3.75 3.00
CA MET A 16 -9.33 -5.01 2.25
C MET A 16 -10.62 -5.81 2.39
N GLU A 17 -11.22 -5.82 3.57
CA GLU A 17 -12.45 -6.57 3.83
C GLU A 17 -13.64 -6.01 3.06
N THR A 18 -13.57 -4.77 2.59
CA THR A 18 -14.64 -4.17 1.78
C THR A 18 -14.54 -4.53 0.29
N MET A 19 -13.41 -5.09 -0.13
CA MET A 19 -13.20 -5.43 -1.54
C MET A 19 -13.81 -6.77 -1.90
N ASP A 20 -14.09 -6.98 -3.20
CA ASP A 20 -14.55 -8.26 -3.70
C ASP A 20 -13.43 -9.31 -3.58
N SER A 21 -13.80 -10.60 -3.68
CA SER A 21 -12.86 -11.69 -3.42
C SER A 21 -11.68 -11.71 -4.40
N LEU A 22 -11.91 -11.35 -5.67
CA LEU A 22 -10.83 -11.29 -6.65
C LEU A 22 -9.80 -10.22 -6.26
N SER A 23 -10.28 -9.05 -5.85
CA SER A 23 -9.41 -7.95 -5.42
C SER A 23 -8.66 -8.31 -4.14
N GLN A 24 -9.31 -9.00 -3.20
CA GLN A 24 -8.64 -9.47 -1.99
C GLN A 24 -7.51 -10.43 -2.31
N ARG A 25 -7.72 -11.35 -3.25
CA ARG A 25 -6.66 -12.28 -3.67
C ARG A 25 -5.51 -11.55 -4.35
N LYS A 26 -5.81 -10.54 -5.15
CA LYS A 26 -4.78 -9.73 -5.79
C LYS A 26 -3.97 -8.95 -4.75
N TYR A 27 -4.65 -8.40 -3.76
CA TYR A 27 -4.00 -7.71 -2.64
C TYR A 27 -3.03 -8.66 -1.92
N ALA A 28 -3.49 -9.85 -1.57
CA ALA A 28 -2.65 -10.83 -0.88
C ALA A 28 -1.42 -11.21 -1.71
N ALA A 29 -1.60 -11.36 -3.03
CA ALA A 29 -0.48 -11.70 -3.93
C ALA A 29 0.55 -10.56 -3.98
N ILE A 30 0.10 -9.31 -3.97
CA ILE A 30 1.00 -8.16 -3.98
C ILE A 30 1.78 -8.08 -2.66
N LEU A 31 1.14 -8.34 -1.53
CA LEU A 31 1.83 -8.36 -0.25
C LEU A 31 2.90 -9.45 -0.21
N GLN A 32 2.60 -10.62 -0.77
CA GLN A 32 3.58 -11.69 -0.85
C GLN A 32 4.76 -11.29 -1.73
N LEU A 33 4.50 -10.63 -2.86
CA LEU A 33 5.53 -10.15 -3.76
C LEU A 33 6.44 -9.12 -3.06
N LEU A 34 5.84 -8.20 -2.29
CA LEU A 34 6.61 -7.25 -1.48
C LEU A 34 7.48 -7.97 -0.44
N ALA A 35 6.94 -9.02 0.19
CA ALA A 35 7.70 -9.78 1.18
C ALA A 35 8.89 -10.48 0.54
N GLU A 36 8.73 -11.00 -0.67
CA GLU A 36 9.79 -11.74 -1.36
C GLU A 36 10.84 -10.81 -1.96
N ARG A 37 10.41 -9.73 -2.60
CA ARG A 37 11.29 -8.85 -3.39
C ARG A 37 11.69 -7.58 -2.68
N GLY A 38 10.86 -7.09 -1.77
CA GLY A 38 11.11 -5.85 -1.06
C GLY A 38 10.70 -4.59 -1.81
N PHE A 39 10.21 -4.72 -3.03
CA PHE A 39 9.78 -3.57 -3.83
C PHE A 39 8.83 -4.03 -4.93
N LEU A 40 8.16 -3.06 -5.55
CA LEU A 40 7.30 -3.28 -6.70
C LEU A 40 7.76 -2.40 -7.85
N ARG A 41 7.84 -2.97 -9.04
CA ARG A 41 8.23 -2.22 -10.23
C ARG A 41 7.04 -1.47 -10.82
N ALA A 42 7.32 -0.34 -11.48
CA ALA A 42 6.30 0.34 -12.27
C ALA A 42 5.77 -0.59 -13.35
N PRO A 43 4.48 -0.50 -13.73
CA PRO A 43 3.51 0.47 -13.24
C PRO A 43 2.76 0.03 -11.98
N PHE A 44 3.08 -1.15 -11.41
CA PHE A 44 2.34 -1.67 -10.25
C PHE A 44 2.64 -0.86 -9.00
N GLY A 45 3.92 -0.48 -8.79
CA GLY A 45 4.34 0.32 -7.67
C GLY A 45 4.84 1.67 -8.14
N GLU A 46 4.65 2.69 -7.31
CA GLU A 46 5.13 4.03 -7.59
C GLU A 46 5.52 4.74 -6.31
N LYS A 47 6.46 5.65 -6.42
CA LYS A 47 6.81 6.53 -5.31
C LYS A 47 5.88 7.74 -5.35
N ILE A 48 5.40 8.17 -4.19
CA ILE A 48 4.53 9.35 -4.13
C ILE A 48 5.40 10.60 -4.24
N GLU A 49 5.15 11.40 -5.28
CA GLU A 49 5.90 12.60 -5.56
C GLU A 49 5.78 13.59 -4.41
N GLY A 50 6.90 14.20 -4.04
CA GLY A 50 6.93 15.19 -2.98
C GLY A 50 6.95 14.63 -1.57
N GLN A 51 6.94 13.30 -1.41
CA GLN A 51 6.97 12.66 -0.11
C GLN A 51 8.17 11.75 0.01
N GLN A 52 8.78 11.70 1.18
CA GLN A 52 9.83 10.76 1.47
C GLN A 52 9.22 9.48 2.02
N ASN A 53 9.74 8.33 1.57
CA ASN A 53 9.35 7.03 2.10
C ASN A 53 7.83 6.82 2.10
N LEU A 54 7.20 7.17 0.99
CA LEU A 54 5.78 6.90 0.78
C LEU A 54 5.61 6.41 -0.64
N PHE A 55 5.00 5.24 -0.77
CA PHE A 55 4.83 4.53 -2.03
C PHE A 55 3.38 4.07 -2.15
N ALA A 56 2.98 3.70 -3.35
CA ALA A 56 1.64 3.19 -3.58
C ALA A 56 1.68 2.04 -4.57
N PHE A 57 0.69 1.15 -4.46
CA PHE A 57 0.45 0.14 -5.50
C PHE A 57 -1.02 0.13 -5.88
N ARG A 58 -1.27 -0.39 -7.07
CA ARG A 58 -2.62 -0.45 -7.65
C ARG A 58 -3.15 -1.86 -7.65
N ILE A 59 -4.46 -1.97 -7.49
CA ILE A 59 -5.20 -3.22 -7.72
C ILE A 59 -6.25 -2.90 -8.77
N LEU A 60 -6.07 -3.48 -9.96
CA LEU A 60 -6.98 -3.30 -11.10
C LEU A 60 -7.68 -4.63 -11.35
N THR A 61 -8.93 -4.69 -10.97
CA THR A 61 -9.77 -5.87 -11.12
C THR A 61 -11.13 -5.41 -11.63
N ASN A 62 -12.22 -5.85 -11.00
CA ASN A 62 -13.54 -5.27 -11.24
C ASN A 62 -13.65 -3.86 -10.65
N GLY A 63 -12.81 -3.55 -9.67
CA GLY A 63 -12.66 -2.23 -9.12
C GLY A 63 -11.29 -1.66 -9.42
N ASN A 64 -11.04 -0.48 -8.92
CA ASN A 64 -9.78 0.21 -9.08
C ASN A 64 -9.39 0.75 -7.71
N TYR A 65 -8.36 0.13 -7.11
CA TYR A 65 -7.97 0.44 -5.74
C TYR A 65 -6.51 0.86 -5.71
N ARG A 66 -6.16 1.65 -4.71
CA ARG A 66 -4.78 2.07 -4.48
C ARG A 66 -4.49 1.94 -3.00
N TYR A 67 -3.28 1.44 -2.68
CA TYR A 67 -2.79 1.28 -1.32
C TYR A 67 -1.48 2.02 -1.16
N PHE A 68 -1.30 2.63 0.02
CA PHE A 68 -0.02 3.26 0.38
C PHE A 68 0.79 2.35 1.26
N TYR A 69 2.11 2.39 1.08
CA TYR A 69 3.03 1.63 1.92
C TYR A 69 4.31 2.42 2.12
N CYS A 70 5.05 2.06 3.16
CA CYS A 70 6.34 2.67 3.49
C CYS A 70 7.26 1.61 4.09
N TYR A 71 8.53 1.96 4.22
CA TYR A 71 9.56 1.08 4.76
C TYR A 71 9.98 1.52 6.14
N ASP A 72 10.34 0.54 6.98
CA ASP A 72 10.94 0.79 8.28
C ASP A 72 12.22 -0.03 8.38
N THR A 73 13.34 0.59 8.65
CA THR A 73 14.68 0.00 8.87
C THR A 73 15.18 -0.89 7.73
N GLY A 74 14.55 -0.85 6.56
CA GLY A 74 14.95 -1.64 5.41
C GLY A 74 14.50 -3.10 5.42
N THR A 75 13.91 -3.59 6.51
CA THR A 75 13.46 -4.98 6.60
C THR A 75 11.95 -5.11 6.79
N ILE A 76 11.27 -4.05 7.16
CA ILE A 76 9.84 -4.05 7.41
C ILE A 76 9.14 -3.11 6.43
N ILE A 77 8.04 -3.59 5.87
CA ILE A 77 7.17 -2.79 5.00
C ILE A 77 5.81 -2.70 5.67
N TYR A 78 5.33 -1.48 5.89
CA TYR A 78 4.00 -1.24 6.44
C TYR A 78 3.03 -0.88 5.33
N ILE A 79 1.91 -1.59 5.27
CA ILE A 79 0.79 -1.23 4.40
C ILE A 79 -0.10 -0.31 5.21
N LEU A 80 -0.19 0.95 4.81
CA LEU A 80 -0.75 2.02 5.65
C LEU A 80 -2.26 2.15 5.51
N SER A 81 -2.74 2.35 4.29
CA SER A 81 -4.17 2.58 4.02
C SER A 81 -4.46 2.35 2.55
N GLY A 82 -5.74 2.09 2.26
CA GLY A 82 -6.19 1.91 0.89
C GLY A 82 -7.45 2.70 0.62
N TYR A 83 -7.75 2.91 -0.65
CA TYR A 83 -8.96 3.61 -1.04
C TYR A 83 -9.38 3.20 -2.46
N SER A 84 -10.64 3.45 -2.79
CA SER A 84 -11.16 3.24 -4.15
C SER A 84 -10.78 4.44 -5.00
N LYS A 85 -10.06 4.18 -6.08
CA LYS A 85 -9.60 5.23 -6.97
C LYS A 85 -10.71 5.59 -7.95
N LYS A 86 -11.08 6.87 -8.01
CA LYS A 86 -12.12 7.36 -8.90
C LYS A 86 -11.59 8.28 -9.98
N THR A 87 -10.39 8.83 -9.78
CA THR A 87 -9.76 9.75 -10.72
C THR A 87 -8.31 9.33 -10.93
N ASN A 88 -7.63 9.92 -11.90
CA ASN A 88 -6.22 9.62 -12.15
C ASN A 88 -5.31 10.19 -11.07
N ASP A 89 -5.71 11.32 -10.47
CA ASP A 89 -4.92 11.95 -9.42
C ASP A 89 -5.16 11.29 -8.08
N ILE A 90 -4.14 11.29 -7.24
CA ILE A 90 -4.25 10.83 -5.87
C ILE A 90 -4.79 11.97 -5.02
N PRO A 91 -5.98 11.83 -4.40
CA PRO A 91 -6.52 12.89 -3.56
C PRO A 91 -5.57 13.21 -2.41
N ARG A 92 -5.37 14.48 -2.15
CA ARG A 92 -4.48 14.93 -1.07
C ARG A 92 -4.89 14.35 0.29
N ARG A 93 -6.21 14.26 0.53
CA ARG A 93 -6.72 13.72 1.80
C ARG A 93 -6.29 12.27 2.04
N GLU A 94 -6.13 11.48 0.96
CA GLU A 94 -5.68 10.09 1.10
C GLU A 94 -4.18 10.02 1.41
N ILE A 95 -3.40 10.91 0.83
CA ILE A 95 -1.99 11.03 1.16
C ILE A 95 -1.84 11.45 2.63
N ASP A 96 -2.59 12.46 3.05
CA ASP A 96 -2.54 12.96 4.43
C ASP A 96 -2.94 11.88 5.42
N ARG A 97 -3.94 11.07 5.08
CA ARG A 97 -4.36 9.95 5.92
C ARG A 97 -3.24 8.92 6.08
N ALA A 98 -2.59 8.55 4.97
CA ALA A 98 -1.48 7.61 5.01
C ALA A 98 -0.32 8.16 5.84
N LEU A 99 -0.01 9.45 5.69
CA LEU A 99 1.05 10.10 6.46
C LEU A 99 0.73 10.14 7.94
N GLN A 100 -0.55 10.38 8.30
CA GLN A 100 -0.97 10.39 9.69
C GLN A 100 -0.82 8.98 10.31
N ILE A 101 -1.23 7.94 9.58
CA ILE A 101 -1.07 6.57 10.06
C ILE A 101 0.42 6.25 10.25
N ARG A 102 1.26 6.65 9.30
CA ARG A 102 2.71 6.44 9.41
C ARG A 102 3.27 7.13 10.65
N LYS A 103 2.81 8.35 10.92
CA LYS A 103 3.24 9.10 12.11
C LYS A 103 2.83 8.37 13.39
N GLU A 104 1.63 7.81 13.44
CA GLU A 104 1.13 7.07 14.60
C GLU A 104 1.95 5.80 14.85
N LEU A 105 2.56 5.25 13.81
CA LEU A 105 3.45 4.10 13.94
C LEU A 105 4.85 4.49 14.41
N GLY A 106 5.13 5.77 14.53
CA GLY A 106 6.45 6.25 14.95
C GLY A 106 7.46 6.35 13.82
N LEU A 107 6.96 6.39 12.60
CA LEU A 107 7.82 6.40 11.42
C LEU A 107 7.94 7.78 10.79
#